data_9ed4a3fa418e7660629855e56be56200
#
_entry.id   9ed4a3fa418e7660629855e56be56200
#
_cell.length_a   1.000
_cell.length_b   1.000
_cell.length_c   1.000
_cell.angle_alpha   90.00
_cell.angle_beta   90.00
_cell.angle_gamma   90.00
#
_symmetry.space_group_name_H-M   'P 1'
#
loop_
_entity.id
_entity.type
_entity.pdbx_description
1 polymer ?
#
loop_
_entity_poly.entity_id
_entity_poly.type
_entity_poly.pdbx_seq_one_letter_code
_entity_poly.pdbx_strand_id
1 'polypeptide(L)'
;LLLVLPVLLLFAAGSGREESLPHWTALAWAGSAPLAARWLLAHWSLRSVRALAYFSGGYSLALILLLHILFLFPTLPFPGKHHPLAPLAGWPQAAQRASQLHAEFLREQPQAVLLVPNWSLASRLAWYARPLPVQVPDERFDQFDLWFGSPANDTAGVLVAPDRALKALRRVRERFVHCEQRDPLPVYAGSTTIVTFHFYLCRGYRGTNTAPASP
;
A
#
# COMPACT_ATOMS: atom_id res chain seq x y z
N LEU A 1 31.90 -2.02 3.40
CA LEU A 1 31.70 -1.17 2.22
C LEU A 1 31.38 -1.99 0.97
N LEU A 2 32.07 -3.12 0.69
CA LEU A 2 31.87 -3.96 -0.49
C LEU A 2 30.44 -4.54 -0.60
N LEU A 3 29.73 -4.79 0.52
CA LEU A 3 28.35 -5.28 0.54
C LEU A 3 27.30 -4.16 0.50
N VAL A 4 27.63 -2.99 0.99
CA VAL A 4 26.72 -1.85 1.13
C VAL A 4 26.64 -1.02 -0.16
N LEU A 5 27.81 -0.71 -0.74
CA LEU A 5 27.94 0.13 -1.93
C LEU A 5 27.18 -0.42 -3.15
N PRO A 6 27.29 -1.71 -3.52
CA PRO A 6 26.55 -2.25 -4.66
C PRO A 6 25.04 -2.12 -4.49
N VAL A 7 24.50 -2.34 -3.28
CA VAL A 7 23.08 -2.23 -2.99
C VAL A 7 22.61 -0.77 -3.13
N LEU A 8 23.34 0.18 -2.56
CA LEU A 8 23.02 1.61 -2.68
C LEU A 8 23.08 2.09 -4.13
N LEU A 9 24.10 1.69 -4.89
CA LEU A 9 24.26 2.06 -6.31
C LEU A 9 23.15 1.47 -7.17
N LEU A 10 22.77 0.21 -6.93
CA LEU A 10 21.68 -0.46 -7.64
C LEU A 10 20.37 0.31 -7.45
N PHE A 11 20.02 0.64 -6.21
CA PHE A 11 18.78 1.37 -5.92
C PHE A 11 18.85 2.84 -6.33
N ALA A 12 20.01 3.49 -6.25
CA ALA A 12 20.19 4.85 -6.78
C ALA A 12 20.00 4.89 -8.29
N ALA A 13 20.54 3.93 -9.03
CA ALA A 13 20.37 3.83 -10.48
C ALA A 13 18.94 3.44 -10.89
N GLY A 14 18.28 2.60 -10.09
CA GLY A 14 16.88 2.16 -10.32
C GLY A 14 15.85 3.24 -10.03
N SER A 15 16.11 4.10 -9.03
CA SER A 15 15.15 5.13 -8.58
C SER A 15 14.80 6.18 -9.65
N GLY A 16 15.64 6.33 -10.67
CA GLY A 16 15.37 7.23 -11.81
C GLY A 16 14.49 6.64 -12.89
N ARG A 17 14.17 5.35 -12.82
CA ARG A 17 13.40 4.63 -13.87
C ARG A 17 12.05 4.13 -13.38
N GLU A 18 11.95 3.75 -12.13
CA GLU A 18 10.73 3.22 -11.51
C GLU A 18 10.54 3.76 -10.09
N GLU A 19 9.32 3.65 -9.54
CA GLU A 19 9.04 3.98 -8.15
C GLU A 19 9.82 3.03 -7.23
N SER A 20 10.94 3.49 -6.68
CA SER A 20 11.69 2.74 -5.68
C SER A 20 11.19 3.07 -4.27
N LEU A 21 10.94 2.04 -3.47
CA LEU A 21 10.49 2.23 -2.10
C LEU A 21 11.69 2.48 -1.17
N PRO A 22 11.69 3.54 -0.35
CA PRO A 22 12.83 3.92 0.49
C PRO A 22 13.32 2.79 1.40
N HIS A 23 12.45 1.88 1.83
CA HIS A 23 12.83 0.78 2.70
C HIS A 23 13.66 -0.33 2.01
N TRP A 24 13.74 -0.35 0.67
CA TRP A 24 14.58 -1.34 -0.04
C TRP A 24 16.06 -1.12 0.23
N THR A 25 16.47 0.10 0.57
CA THR A 25 17.84 0.40 0.97
C THR A 25 18.14 0.02 2.42
N ALA A 26 17.16 -0.41 3.21
CA ALA A 26 17.32 -0.72 4.63
C ALA A 26 18.39 -1.78 4.90
N LEU A 27 18.53 -2.78 4.01
CA LEU A 27 19.57 -3.81 4.12
C LEU A 27 20.98 -3.20 4.07
N ALA A 28 21.19 -2.24 3.17
CA ALA A 28 22.46 -1.53 3.06
C ALA A 28 22.77 -0.72 4.33
N TRP A 29 21.76 -0.03 4.88
CA TRP A 29 21.90 0.74 6.12
C TRP A 29 22.17 -0.17 7.31
N ALA A 30 21.46 -1.30 7.44
CA ALA A 30 21.70 -2.28 8.48
C ALA A 30 23.14 -2.83 8.41
N GLY A 31 23.64 -3.14 7.21
CA GLY A 31 25.01 -3.61 7.01
C GLY A 31 26.08 -2.55 7.27
N SER A 32 25.75 -1.26 7.14
CA SER A 32 26.69 -0.16 7.42
C SER A 32 26.73 0.23 8.91
N ALA A 33 25.70 -0.09 9.69
CA ALA A 33 25.59 0.35 11.07
C ALA A 33 26.77 -0.08 11.98
N PRO A 34 27.28 -1.33 11.94
CA PRO A 34 28.44 -1.72 12.75
C PRO A 34 29.72 -0.94 12.37
N LEU A 35 29.92 -0.65 11.09
CA LEU A 35 31.06 0.12 10.60
C LEU A 35 30.97 1.57 11.06
N ALA A 36 29.77 2.17 10.96
CA ALA A 36 29.52 3.52 11.45
C ALA A 36 29.73 3.61 12.96
N ALA A 37 29.22 2.65 13.74
CA ALA A 37 29.41 2.59 15.19
C ALA A 37 30.91 2.50 15.56
N ARG A 38 31.66 1.60 14.92
CA ARG A 38 33.09 1.47 15.15
C ARG A 38 33.84 2.76 14.83
N TRP A 39 33.51 3.41 13.70
CA TRP A 39 34.13 4.68 13.32
C TRP A 39 33.80 5.79 14.31
N LEU A 40 32.55 5.92 14.74
CA LEU A 40 32.13 6.89 15.74
C LEU A 40 32.86 6.70 17.07
N LEU A 41 33.00 5.47 17.55
CA LEU A 41 33.70 5.16 18.78
C LEU A 41 35.17 5.49 18.69
N ALA A 42 35.83 5.16 17.55
CA ALA A 42 37.23 5.43 17.33
C ALA A 42 37.54 6.95 17.28
N HIS A 43 36.59 7.77 16.82
CA HIS A 43 36.78 9.21 16.63
C HIS A 43 35.98 10.05 17.63
N TRP A 44 35.46 9.44 18.71
CA TRP A 44 34.61 10.12 19.68
C TRP A 44 35.27 11.30 20.39
N SER A 45 36.61 11.32 20.48
CA SER A 45 37.37 12.45 21.02
C SER A 45 37.21 13.75 20.21
N LEU A 46 36.89 13.65 18.92
CA LEU A 46 36.74 14.81 18.05
C LEU A 46 35.41 15.54 18.34
N ARG A 47 35.48 16.85 18.56
CA ARG A 47 34.28 17.68 18.82
C ARG A 47 33.31 17.66 17.66
N SER A 48 33.78 17.67 16.43
CA SER A 48 32.96 17.60 15.22
C SER A 48 32.16 16.30 15.10
N VAL A 49 32.78 15.17 15.46
CA VAL A 49 32.12 13.85 15.44
C VAL A 49 31.01 13.80 16.50
N ARG A 50 31.26 14.28 17.70
CA ARG A 50 30.23 14.38 18.74
C ARG A 50 29.10 15.32 18.35
N ALA A 51 29.42 16.49 17.78
CA ALA A 51 28.41 17.44 17.31
C ALA A 51 27.52 16.83 16.22
N LEU A 52 28.13 16.11 15.25
CA LEU A 52 27.38 15.40 14.21
C LEU A 52 26.48 14.31 14.80
N ALA A 53 26.98 13.52 15.75
CA ALA A 53 26.22 12.46 16.39
C ALA A 53 25.01 13.02 17.18
N TYR A 54 25.22 14.07 17.97
CA TYR A 54 24.14 14.73 18.72
C TYR A 54 23.13 15.40 17.78
N PHE A 55 23.59 16.07 16.72
CA PHE A 55 22.69 16.66 15.72
C PHE A 55 21.86 15.60 15.02
N SER A 56 22.48 14.51 14.56
CA SER A 56 21.77 13.40 13.90
C SER A 56 20.76 12.73 14.84
N GLY A 57 21.16 12.50 16.10
CA GLY A 57 20.27 11.94 17.11
C GLY A 57 19.09 12.86 17.42
N GLY A 58 19.34 14.15 17.64
CA GLY A 58 18.31 15.16 17.86
C GLY A 58 17.35 15.31 16.69
N TYR A 59 17.88 15.35 15.46
CA TYR A 59 17.09 15.40 14.23
C TYR A 59 16.20 14.15 14.09
N SER A 60 16.76 12.96 14.30
CA SER A 60 15.99 11.70 14.24
C SER A 60 14.89 11.66 15.29
N LEU A 61 15.21 12.08 16.53
CA LEU A 61 14.21 12.17 17.60
C LEU A 61 13.08 13.15 17.25
N ALA A 62 13.43 14.32 16.72
CA ALA A 62 12.44 15.32 16.29
C ALA A 62 11.52 14.79 15.19
N LEU A 63 12.07 14.06 14.20
CA LEU A 63 11.26 13.41 13.16
C LEU A 63 10.35 12.33 13.73
N ILE A 64 10.86 11.49 14.63
CA ILE A 64 10.06 10.45 15.30
C ILE A 64 8.90 11.08 16.07
N LEU A 65 9.18 12.11 16.86
CA LEU A 65 8.15 12.83 17.61
C LEU A 65 7.13 13.51 16.68
N LEU A 66 7.59 14.15 15.60
CA LEU A 66 6.69 14.73 14.59
C LEU A 66 5.76 13.70 13.97
N LEU A 67 6.29 12.53 13.58
CA LEU A 67 5.47 11.44 13.04
C LEU A 67 4.46 10.94 14.07
N HIS A 68 4.86 10.77 15.32
CA HIS A 68 3.93 10.35 16.39
C HIS A 68 2.83 11.40 16.62
N ILE A 69 3.18 12.68 16.63
CA ILE A 69 2.19 13.77 16.72
C ILE A 69 1.21 13.71 15.56
N LEU A 70 1.70 13.52 14.32
CA LEU A 70 0.85 13.36 13.14
C LEU A 70 -0.11 12.17 13.26
N PHE A 71 0.33 11.04 13.84
CA PHE A 71 -0.52 9.88 14.07
C PHE A 71 -1.56 10.10 15.17
N LEU A 72 -1.16 10.74 16.26
CA LEU A 72 -2.05 11.00 17.41
C LEU A 72 -3.03 12.15 17.13
N PHE A 73 -2.61 13.14 16.37
CA PHE A 73 -3.40 14.32 16.04
C PHE A 73 -3.54 14.48 14.51
N PRO A 74 -4.34 13.63 13.85
CA PRO A 74 -4.51 13.66 12.38
C PRO A 74 -5.27 14.90 11.88
N THR A 75 -5.61 15.84 12.76
CA THR A 75 -6.35 17.06 12.46
C THR A 75 -5.49 18.19 11.90
N LEU A 76 -4.19 17.99 11.73
CA LEU A 76 -3.33 18.99 11.11
C LEU A 76 -3.80 19.30 9.67
N PRO A 77 -3.81 20.59 9.25
CA PRO A 77 -4.44 21.06 8.01
C PRO A 77 -3.59 20.71 6.77
N PHE A 78 -3.43 19.43 6.50
CA PHE A 78 -2.91 18.98 5.21
C PHE A 78 -4.06 18.87 4.22
N PRO A 79 -3.93 19.37 2.97
CA PRO A 79 -4.94 19.16 1.94
C PRO A 79 -5.22 17.67 1.76
N GLY A 80 -6.50 17.26 1.74
CA GLY A 80 -6.93 15.84 1.84
C GLY A 80 -6.17 14.86 0.95
N LYS A 81 -5.92 15.20 -0.32
CA LYS A 81 -5.15 14.35 -1.26
C LYS A 81 -3.68 14.15 -0.88
N HIS A 82 -3.11 15.05 -0.09
CA HIS A 82 -1.71 15.04 0.33
C HIS A 82 -1.53 14.73 1.82
N HIS A 83 -2.61 14.32 2.50
CA HIS A 83 -2.52 13.97 3.90
C HIS A 83 -1.59 12.74 4.08
N PRO A 84 -0.54 12.84 4.91
CA PRO A 84 0.46 11.75 5.04
C PRO A 84 -0.14 10.43 5.53
N LEU A 85 -1.24 10.48 6.28
CA LEU A 85 -1.94 9.30 6.78
C LEU A 85 -2.97 8.72 5.80
N ALA A 86 -3.28 9.40 4.70
CA ALA A 86 -4.30 8.91 3.77
C ALA A 86 -4.02 7.49 3.22
N PRO A 87 -2.76 7.03 3.01
CA PRO A 87 -2.51 5.63 2.65
C PRO A 87 -2.94 4.61 3.72
N LEU A 88 -2.94 5.02 5.00
CA LEU A 88 -3.18 4.14 6.15
C LEU A 88 -4.59 4.30 6.74
N ALA A 89 -5.23 5.43 6.51
CA ALA A 89 -6.51 5.77 7.13
C ALA A 89 -7.69 5.03 6.47
N GLY A 90 -8.72 4.74 7.26
CA GLY A 90 -10.05 4.32 6.80
C GLY A 90 -10.18 2.87 6.36
N TRP A 91 -9.13 2.07 6.39
CA TRP A 91 -9.21 0.66 5.97
C TRP A 91 -10.15 -0.20 6.81
N PRO A 92 -10.25 -0.05 8.15
CA PRO A 92 -11.25 -0.78 8.93
C PRO A 92 -12.68 -0.49 8.46
N GLN A 93 -13.00 0.78 8.24
CA GLN A 93 -14.34 1.22 7.78
C GLN A 93 -14.60 0.73 6.35
N ALA A 94 -13.59 0.83 5.47
CA ALA A 94 -13.69 0.34 4.09
C ALA A 94 -13.90 -1.17 4.04
N ALA A 95 -13.18 -1.95 4.86
CA ALA A 95 -13.33 -3.39 4.96
C ALA A 95 -14.71 -3.77 5.50
N GLN A 96 -15.20 -3.09 6.52
CA GLN A 96 -16.56 -3.31 7.05
C GLN A 96 -17.61 -3.06 5.98
N ARG A 97 -17.53 -1.94 5.26
CA ARG A 97 -18.47 -1.62 4.17
C ARG A 97 -18.36 -2.62 3.02
N ALA A 98 -17.15 -3.01 2.63
CA ALA A 98 -16.93 -4.03 1.62
C ALA A 98 -17.54 -5.38 2.00
N SER A 99 -17.39 -5.80 3.26
CA SER A 99 -17.97 -7.04 3.78
C SER A 99 -19.51 -7.01 3.80
N GLN A 100 -20.10 -5.87 4.12
CA GLN A 100 -21.56 -5.69 4.03
C GLN A 100 -22.06 -5.83 2.59
N LEU A 101 -21.44 -5.10 1.66
CA LEU A 101 -21.78 -5.17 0.24
C LEU A 101 -21.55 -6.58 -0.32
N HIS A 102 -20.51 -7.27 0.12
CA HIS A 102 -20.23 -8.65 -0.25
C HIS A 102 -21.34 -9.59 0.24
N ALA A 103 -21.76 -9.49 1.49
CA ALA A 103 -22.84 -10.30 2.05
C ALA A 103 -24.18 -10.08 1.34
N GLU A 104 -24.48 -8.83 0.94
CA GLU A 104 -25.63 -8.51 0.11
C GLU A 104 -25.51 -9.13 -1.28
N PHE A 105 -24.33 -9.00 -1.90
CA PHE A 105 -24.06 -9.45 -3.26
C PHE A 105 -24.02 -10.98 -3.40
N LEU A 106 -23.67 -11.71 -2.34
CA LEU A 106 -23.71 -13.19 -2.30
C LEU A 106 -25.11 -13.76 -2.58
N ARG A 107 -26.19 -13.01 -2.35
CA ARG A 107 -27.55 -13.44 -2.67
C ARG A 107 -27.78 -13.57 -4.17
N GLU A 108 -27.10 -12.75 -4.96
CA GLU A 108 -27.18 -12.75 -6.42
C GLU A 108 -26.02 -13.52 -7.06
N GLN A 109 -24.86 -13.49 -6.42
CA GLN A 109 -23.60 -14.07 -6.89
C GLN A 109 -22.95 -14.88 -5.76
N PRO A 110 -23.31 -16.17 -5.59
CA PRO A 110 -22.89 -17.00 -4.45
C PRO A 110 -21.36 -17.20 -4.33
N GLN A 111 -20.62 -16.95 -5.41
CA GLN A 111 -19.15 -17.08 -5.45
C GLN A 111 -18.45 -15.72 -5.51
N ALA A 112 -19.16 -14.63 -5.18
CA ALA A 112 -18.56 -13.31 -5.19
C ALA A 112 -17.37 -13.23 -4.21
N VAL A 113 -16.34 -12.45 -4.58
CA VAL A 113 -15.13 -12.23 -3.78
C VAL A 113 -14.90 -10.74 -3.55
N LEU A 114 -13.97 -10.40 -2.66
CA LEU A 114 -13.47 -9.04 -2.55
C LEU A 114 -12.35 -8.82 -3.58
N LEU A 115 -12.35 -7.67 -4.23
CA LEU A 115 -11.43 -7.31 -5.30
C LEU A 115 -10.75 -5.99 -5.00
N VAL A 116 -9.49 -5.87 -5.34
CA VAL A 116 -8.73 -4.60 -5.27
C VAL A 116 -7.78 -4.48 -6.46
N PRO A 117 -7.41 -3.24 -6.86
CA PRO A 117 -6.62 -3.02 -8.08
C PRO A 117 -5.16 -3.50 -8.03
N ASN A 118 -4.59 -3.74 -6.86
CA ASN A 118 -3.20 -4.19 -6.70
C ASN A 118 -2.94 -4.85 -5.34
N TRP A 119 -1.85 -5.59 -5.25
CA TRP A 119 -1.45 -6.35 -4.06
C TRP A 119 -1.23 -5.50 -2.80
N SER A 120 -0.74 -4.26 -2.92
CA SER A 120 -0.51 -3.40 -1.76
C SER A 120 -1.82 -2.93 -1.10
N LEU A 121 -2.89 -2.78 -1.88
CA LEU A 121 -4.24 -2.54 -1.36
C LEU A 121 -4.86 -3.84 -0.83
N ALA A 122 -4.56 -4.98 -1.48
CA ALA A 122 -5.03 -6.29 -1.05
C ALA A 122 -4.57 -6.63 0.37
N SER A 123 -3.30 -6.37 0.70
CA SER A 123 -2.77 -6.63 2.04
C SER A 123 -3.53 -5.88 3.13
N ARG A 124 -3.96 -4.65 2.85
CA ARG A 124 -4.73 -3.83 3.80
C ARG A 124 -6.18 -4.30 3.91
N LEU A 125 -6.85 -4.52 2.78
CA LEU A 125 -8.22 -4.99 2.78
C LEU A 125 -8.33 -6.37 3.44
N ALA A 126 -7.47 -7.31 3.06
CA ALA A 126 -7.45 -8.66 3.61
C ALA A 126 -7.17 -8.68 5.12
N TRP A 127 -6.36 -7.76 5.65
CA TRP A 127 -6.13 -7.68 7.09
C TRP A 127 -7.40 -7.41 7.89
N TYR A 128 -8.24 -6.49 7.42
CA TYR A 128 -9.45 -6.07 8.14
C TYR A 128 -10.72 -6.82 7.72
N ALA A 129 -10.75 -7.44 6.54
CA ALA A 129 -11.91 -8.18 6.03
C ALA A 129 -11.88 -9.69 6.32
N ARG A 130 -10.92 -10.17 7.12
CA ARG A 130 -10.82 -11.59 7.50
C ARG A 130 -12.16 -12.15 7.98
N PRO A 131 -12.51 -13.37 7.59
CA PRO A 131 -11.75 -14.36 6.80
C PRO A 131 -12.01 -14.30 5.28
N LEU A 132 -12.60 -13.23 4.76
CA LEU A 132 -13.01 -13.14 3.36
C LEU A 132 -11.79 -13.16 2.41
N PRO A 133 -11.86 -13.92 1.29
CA PRO A 133 -10.82 -13.92 0.29
C PRO A 133 -10.77 -12.59 -0.46
N VAL A 134 -9.54 -12.11 -0.71
CA VAL A 134 -9.29 -10.89 -1.48
C VAL A 134 -8.45 -11.26 -2.69
N GLN A 135 -8.97 -11.03 -3.88
CA GLN A 135 -8.28 -11.31 -5.14
C GLN A 135 -7.84 -10.02 -5.83
N VAL A 136 -6.78 -10.12 -6.62
CA VAL A 136 -6.18 -8.99 -7.34
C VAL A 136 -6.26 -9.26 -8.84
N PRO A 137 -7.15 -8.59 -9.58
CA PRO A 137 -7.29 -8.78 -11.03
C PRO A 137 -6.25 -7.95 -11.80
N ASP A 138 -4.96 -8.14 -11.54
CA ASP A 138 -3.87 -7.54 -12.29
C ASP A 138 -3.10 -8.61 -13.11
N GLU A 139 -2.01 -8.21 -13.77
CA GLU A 139 -1.22 -9.13 -14.60
C GLU A 139 -0.06 -9.76 -13.84
N ARG A 140 0.17 -9.29 -12.64
CA ARG A 140 1.29 -9.72 -11.83
C ARG A 140 0.88 -10.88 -10.96
N PHE A 141 1.53 -12.04 -11.15
CA PHE A 141 1.39 -13.14 -10.21
C PHE A 141 2.06 -12.79 -8.87
N ASP A 142 1.29 -12.79 -7.80
CA ASP A 142 1.77 -12.40 -6.48
C ASP A 142 1.27 -13.34 -5.36
N GLN A 143 1.54 -12.96 -4.12
CA GLN A 143 1.19 -13.76 -2.94
C GLN A 143 -0.33 -13.97 -2.78
N PHE A 144 -1.15 -13.05 -3.27
CA PHE A 144 -2.61 -13.18 -3.19
C PHE A 144 -3.15 -14.23 -4.14
N ASP A 145 -2.51 -14.39 -5.32
CA ASP A 145 -2.82 -15.50 -6.25
C ASP A 145 -2.51 -16.86 -5.63
N LEU A 146 -1.41 -16.95 -4.85
CA LEU A 146 -1.06 -18.19 -4.13
C LEU A 146 -2.05 -18.50 -3.01
N TRP A 147 -2.55 -17.48 -2.29
CA TRP A 147 -3.44 -17.70 -1.15
C TRP A 147 -4.90 -17.89 -1.54
N PHE A 148 -5.39 -17.13 -2.50
CA PHE A 148 -6.82 -17.04 -2.83
C PHE A 148 -7.14 -17.37 -4.28
N GLY A 149 -6.12 -17.65 -5.09
CA GLY A 149 -6.25 -17.85 -6.54
C GLY A 149 -6.40 -16.54 -7.31
N SER A 150 -6.01 -16.57 -8.58
CA SER A 150 -6.31 -15.47 -9.51
C SER A 150 -7.80 -15.48 -9.86
N PRO A 151 -8.42 -14.33 -10.14
CA PRO A 151 -9.82 -14.29 -10.57
C PRO A 151 -10.03 -15.11 -11.84
N ALA A 152 -10.92 -16.09 -11.79
CA ALA A 152 -11.32 -16.87 -12.95
C ALA A 152 -12.22 -16.05 -13.89
N ASN A 153 -12.39 -16.50 -15.13
CA ASN A 153 -13.38 -15.90 -16.03
C ASN A 153 -14.77 -15.96 -15.37
N ASP A 154 -15.58 -14.95 -15.62
CA ASP A 154 -16.90 -14.73 -15.03
C ASP A 154 -16.91 -14.46 -13.51
N THR A 155 -15.74 -14.34 -12.87
CA THR A 155 -15.70 -13.92 -11.45
C THR A 155 -16.53 -12.66 -11.24
N ALA A 156 -17.34 -12.68 -10.19
CA ALA A 156 -18.04 -11.52 -9.65
C ALA A 156 -17.43 -11.10 -8.32
N GLY A 157 -17.50 -9.81 -8.00
CA GLY A 157 -16.94 -9.37 -6.72
C GLY A 157 -17.18 -7.90 -6.40
N VAL A 158 -16.86 -7.55 -5.15
CA VAL A 158 -16.90 -6.18 -4.65
C VAL A 158 -15.53 -5.57 -4.84
N LEU A 159 -15.38 -4.69 -5.83
CA LEU A 159 -14.12 -4.00 -6.12
C LEU A 159 -14.02 -2.73 -5.26
N VAL A 160 -12.93 -2.64 -4.51
CA VAL A 160 -12.67 -1.55 -3.54
C VAL A 160 -11.38 -0.83 -3.87
N ALA A 161 -11.42 0.50 -3.91
CA ALA A 161 -10.21 1.29 -4.07
C ALA A 161 -10.33 2.69 -3.43
N PRO A 162 -9.25 3.22 -2.83
CA PRO A 162 -9.19 4.61 -2.42
C PRO A 162 -9.06 5.54 -3.64
N ASP A 163 -9.42 6.80 -3.48
CA ASP A 163 -9.35 7.85 -4.50
C ASP A 163 -7.95 8.01 -5.14
N ARG A 164 -6.90 7.68 -4.42
CA ARG A 164 -5.52 7.65 -4.94
C ARG A 164 -5.26 6.57 -5.99
N ALA A 165 -6.08 5.52 -6.00
CA ALA A 165 -5.96 4.40 -6.92
C ALA A 165 -6.96 4.43 -8.08
N LEU A 166 -7.63 5.56 -8.34
CA LEU A 166 -8.66 5.68 -9.38
C LEU A 166 -8.18 5.28 -10.78
N LYS A 167 -6.92 5.53 -11.12
CA LYS A 167 -6.34 5.11 -12.41
C LYS A 167 -6.27 3.58 -12.51
N ALA A 168 -5.79 2.92 -11.47
CA ALA A 168 -5.75 1.45 -11.42
C ALA A 168 -7.16 0.86 -11.34
N LEU A 169 -8.03 1.46 -10.54
CA LEU A 169 -9.44 1.08 -10.45
C LEU A 169 -10.15 1.10 -11.81
N ARG A 170 -9.94 2.14 -12.63
CA ARG A 170 -10.52 2.23 -13.97
C ARG A 170 -10.06 1.08 -14.86
N ARG A 171 -8.75 0.79 -14.89
CA ARG A 171 -8.18 -0.31 -15.68
C ARG A 171 -8.77 -1.66 -15.28
N VAL A 172 -8.95 -1.89 -13.99
CA VAL A 172 -9.54 -3.14 -13.48
C VAL A 172 -11.02 -3.23 -13.87
N ARG A 173 -11.78 -2.14 -13.74
CA ARG A 173 -13.21 -2.13 -14.15
C ARG A 173 -13.42 -2.45 -15.62
N GLU A 174 -12.53 -2.01 -16.49
CA GLU A 174 -12.59 -2.29 -17.95
C GLU A 174 -12.45 -3.79 -18.28
N ARG A 175 -11.97 -4.59 -17.32
CA ARG A 175 -11.87 -6.06 -17.45
C ARG A 175 -13.15 -6.80 -17.07
N PHE A 176 -14.17 -6.10 -16.60
CA PHE A 176 -15.47 -6.68 -16.26
C PHE A 176 -16.51 -6.32 -17.29
N VAL A 177 -17.50 -7.22 -17.46
CA VAL A 177 -18.65 -6.95 -18.34
C VAL A 177 -19.47 -5.81 -17.81
N HIS A 178 -19.71 -5.81 -16.49
CA HIS A 178 -20.53 -4.80 -15.83
C HIS A 178 -19.99 -4.51 -14.43
N CYS A 179 -19.91 -3.23 -14.08
CA CYS A 179 -19.58 -2.76 -12.73
C CYS A 179 -20.55 -1.65 -12.33
N GLU A 180 -21.34 -1.90 -11.30
CA GLU A 180 -22.27 -0.94 -10.70
C GLU A 180 -21.60 -0.22 -9.54
N GLN A 181 -21.59 1.10 -9.57
CA GLN A 181 -21.04 1.90 -8.48
C GLN A 181 -21.99 1.93 -7.29
N ARG A 182 -21.41 1.80 -6.10
CA ARG A 182 -22.10 2.01 -4.82
C ARG A 182 -21.62 3.30 -4.18
N ASP A 183 -22.35 3.75 -3.14
CA ASP A 183 -22.02 5.00 -2.45
C ASP A 183 -20.57 5.00 -1.95
N PRO A 184 -19.81 6.04 -2.23
CA PRO A 184 -18.45 6.17 -1.76
C PRO A 184 -18.43 6.41 -0.25
N LEU A 185 -17.35 6.00 0.40
CA LEU A 185 -17.12 6.18 1.83
C LEU A 185 -16.04 7.24 2.06
N PRO A 186 -16.38 8.48 2.37
CA PRO A 186 -15.41 9.47 2.81
C PRO A 186 -14.97 9.18 4.25
N VAL A 187 -13.67 9.27 4.49
CA VAL A 187 -13.04 9.12 5.81
C VAL A 187 -12.49 10.47 6.24
N TYR A 188 -12.86 10.88 7.43
CA TYR A 188 -12.55 12.21 7.95
C TYR A 188 -11.52 12.16 9.08
N ALA A 189 -10.71 13.23 9.17
CA ALA A 189 -10.01 13.61 10.39
C ALA A 189 -10.47 15.01 10.77
N GLY A 190 -11.21 15.13 11.85
CA GLY A 190 -11.94 16.35 12.17
C GLY A 190 -12.92 16.71 11.05
N SER A 191 -12.78 17.90 10.48
CA SER A 191 -13.62 18.39 9.36
C SER A 191 -13.03 18.09 7.97
N THR A 192 -11.82 17.52 7.89
CA THR A 192 -11.11 17.32 6.62
C THR A 192 -11.26 15.87 6.14
N THR A 193 -11.69 15.68 4.88
CA THR A 193 -11.68 14.36 4.25
C THR A 193 -10.24 13.96 3.94
N ILE A 194 -9.78 12.84 4.51
CA ILE A 194 -8.42 12.32 4.32
C ILE A 194 -8.35 11.43 3.08
N VAL A 195 -9.33 10.55 2.91
CA VAL A 195 -9.43 9.58 1.82
C VAL A 195 -10.89 9.26 1.55
N THR A 196 -11.23 8.98 0.30
CA THR A 196 -12.54 8.46 -0.08
C THR A 196 -12.37 7.10 -0.71
N PHE A 197 -13.08 6.10 -0.19
CA PHE A 197 -13.12 4.76 -0.78
C PHE A 197 -14.29 4.64 -1.75
N HIS A 198 -14.02 4.03 -2.90
CA HIS A 198 -15.00 3.74 -3.95
C HIS A 198 -15.27 2.25 -3.99
N PHE A 199 -16.55 1.90 -4.15
CA PHE A 199 -17.03 0.52 -4.18
C PHE A 199 -17.79 0.27 -5.47
N TYR A 200 -17.55 -0.90 -6.07
CA TYR A 200 -18.24 -1.34 -7.27
C TYR A 200 -18.65 -2.82 -7.13
N LEU A 201 -19.87 -3.15 -7.50
CA LEU A 201 -20.30 -4.53 -7.71
C LEU A 201 -20.00 -4.90 -9.15
N CYS A 202 -18.99 -5.73 -9.36
CA CYS A 202 -18.52 -6.11 -10.68
C CYS A 202 -18.91 -7.56 -11.01
N ARG A 203 -19.28 -7.83 -12.27
CA ARG A 203 -19.68 -9.14 -12.79
C ARG A 203 -19.00 -9.40 -14.12
N GLY A 204 -18.71 -10.69 -14.39
CA GLY A 204 -18.20 -11.13 -15.67
C GLY A 204 -16.75 -10.66 -15.91
N TYR A 205 -15.83 -11.11 -15.08
CA TYR A 205 -14.41 -10.86 -15.29
C TYR A 205 -13.94 -11.55 -16.58
N ARG A 206 -13.25 -10.82 -17.45
CA ARG A 206 -12.83 -11.30 -18.78
C ARG A 206 -11.40 -11.83 -18.83
N GLY A 207 -10.74 -11.98 -17.68
CA GLY A 207 -9.35 -12.41 -17.65
C GLY A 207 -8.37 -11.42 -18.31
N THR A 208 -7.09 -11.62 -18.09
CA THR A 208 -6.06 -11.09 -18.98
C THR A 208 -6.00 -12.05 -20.16
N ASN A 209 -6.22 -11.57 -21.40
CA ASN A 209 -5.96 -12.35 -22.62
C ASN A 209 -4.46 -12.61 -22.80
N THR A 210 -3.83 -13.23 -21.83
CA THR A 210 -2.56 -13.90 -22.05
C THR A 210 -2.92 -15.31 -22.52
N ALA A 211 -2.95 -15.50 -23.83
CA ALA A 211 -2.81 -16.83 -24.38
C ALA A 211 -1.66 -17.51 -23.64
N PRO A 212 -1.83 -18.76 -23.14
CA PRO A 212 -0.73 -19.48 -22.56
C PRO A 212 0.39 -19.51 -23.60
N ALA A 213 1.58 -19.05 -23.21
CA ALA A 213 2.76 -19.32 -24.03
C ALA A 213 2.80 -20.83 -24.21
N SER A 214 2.58 -21.28 -25.44
CA SER A 214 2.68 -22.70 -25.81
C SER A 214 4.07 -23.19 -25.43
N PRO A 215 4.21 -24.40 -24.89
CA PRO A 215 5.47 -25.00 -24.43
C PRO A 215 6.51 -25.12 -25.55
#